data_71f71dedb29db3b471b51e581fd0e5b4
#
_entry.id   71f71dedb29db3b471b51e581fd0e5b4
#
_cell.length_a   1.000
_cell.length_b   1.000
_cell.length_c   1.000
_cell.angle_alpha   90.00
_cell.angle_beta   90.00
_cell.angle_gamma   90.00
#
_symmetry.space_group_name_H-M   'P 1'
#
loop_
_entity.id
_entity.type
_entity.pdbx_description
1 polymer ?
#
loop_
_entity_poly.entity_id
_entity_poly.type
_entity_poly.pdbx_seq_one_letter_code
_entity_poly.pdbx_strand_id
1 'polypeptide(L)'
;MMASPRQRLRSRLAVPALFLLVTLVMTYPLALRLGTGARDVGDGLLTSWIMAWNVRQLTRLDFAHYFDANIFFPHERTLAYSEHLFTQSLASLPVRAFSSNPLLAHNLVLLLAFLTSALGMYALARHLTRDRFGAVVAGLVFGF
;
A
#
# COMPACT_ATOMS: atom_id res chain seq x y z
N MET A 1 -9.66 -10.45 -38.37
CA MET A 1 -8.78 -9.29 -38.33
C MET A 1 -8.00 -9.30 -37.00
N MET A 2 -6.72 -9.66 -37.00
CA MET A 2 -5.94 -9.76 -35.78
C MET A 2 -5.52 -8.36 -35.30
N ALA A 3 -5.85 -8.02 -34.06
CA ALA A 3 -5.45 -6.74 -33.47
C ALA A 3 -3.91 -6.61 -33.46
N SER A 4 -3.38 -5.44 -33.83
CA SER A 4 -1.95 -5.18 -33.85
C SER A 4 -1.31 -5.34 -32.45
N PRO A 5 -0.01 -5.66 -32.35
CA PRO A 5 0.68 -5.79 -31.05
C PRO A 5 0.49 -4.55 -30.17
N ARG A 6 0.50 -3.35 -30.78
CA ARG A 6 0.29 -2.07 -30.09
C ARG A 6 -1.15 -1.94 -29.51
N GLN A 7 -2.15 -2.43 -30.22
CA GLN A 7 -3.55 -2.43 -29.74
C GLN A 7 -3.73 -3.39 -28.57
N ARG A 8 -3.12 -4.57 -28.62
CA ARG A 8 -3.14 -5.54 -27.52
C ARG A 8 -2.45 -5.00 -26.26
N LEU A 9 -1.33 -4.30 -26.41
CA LEU A 9 -0.61 -3.68 -25.29
C LEU A 9 -1.46 -2.56 -24.66
N ARG A 10 -2.02 -1.66 -25.48
CA ARG A 10 -2.91 -0.59 -25.00
C ARG A 10 -4.11 -1.12 -24.23
N SER A 11 -4.74 -2.19 -24.73
CA SER A 11 -5.90 -2.79 -24.04
C SER A 11 -5.53 -3.47 -22.71
N ARG A 12 -4.29 -3.97 -22.57
CA ARG A 12 -3.78 -4.57 -21.31
C ARG A 12 -3.45 -3.51 -20.26
N LEU A 13 -2.94 -2.37 -20.69
CA LEU A 13 -2.54 -1.28 -19.78
C LEU A 13 -3.72 -0.37 -19.37
N ALA A 14 -4.83 -0.39 -20.10
CA ALA A 14 -5.97 0.49 -19.84
C ALA A 14 -6.59 0.30 -18.45
N VAL A 15 -6.73 -0.94 -17.98
CA VAL A 15 -7.31 -1.24 -16.66
C VAL A 15 -6.38 -0.83 -15.51
N PRO A 16 -5.09 -1.21 -15.51
CA PRO A 16 -4.14 -0.71 -14.51
C PRO A 16 -4.05 0.82 -14.48
N ALA A 17 -4.05 1.47 -15.65
CA ALA A 17 -4.03 2.94 -15.73
C ALA A 17 -5.30 3.58 -15.16
N LEU A 18 -6.47 3.00 -15.41
CA LEU A 18 -7.74 3.44 -14.82
C LEU A 18 -7.68 3.34 -13.29
N PHE A 19 -7.29 2.18 -12.74
CA PHE A 19 -7.23 2.01 -11.29
C PHE A 19 -6.18 2.89 -10.64
N LEU A 20 -5.03 3.11 -11.29
CA LEU A 20 -4.05 4.08 -10.82
C LEU A 20 -4.64 5.50 -10.78
N LEU A 21 -5.32 5.92 -11.85
CA LEU A 21 -5.98 7.22 -11.88
C LEU A 21 -7.00 7.37 -10.76
N VAL A 22 -7.86 6.36 -10.56
CA VAL A 22 -8.86 6.37 -9.48
C VAL A 22 -8.17 6.40 -8.11
N THR A 23 -7.10 5.62 -7.91
CA THR A 23 -6.30 5.69 -6.67
C THR A 23 -5.84 7.11 -6.39
N LEU A 24 -5.24 7.79 -7.38
CA LEU A 24 -4.74 9.16 -7.21
C LEU A 24 -5.85 10.17 -6.95
N VAL A 25 -7.00 10.03 -7.60
CA VAL A 25 -8.17 10.91 -7.40
C VAL A 25 -8.79 10.70 -6.03
N MET A 26 -9.03 9.45 -5.62
CA MET A 26 -9.68 9.12 -4.34
C MET A 26 -8.78 9.41 -3.13
N THR A 27 -7.48 9.44 -3.32
CA THR A 27 -6.52 9.78 -2.25
C THR A 27 -6.06 11.24 -2.29
N TYR A 28 -6.64 12.08 -3.15
CA TYR A 28 -6.30 13.51 -3.20
C TYR A 28 -6.57 14.21 -1.84
N PRO A 29 -5.67 15.06 -1.31
CA PRO A 29 -4.44 15.57 -1.91
C PRO A 29 -3.16 14.76 -1.53
N LEU A 30 -3.29 13.56 -0.97
CA LEU A 30 -2.17 12.76 -0.45
C LEU A 30 -1.10 12.50 -1.52
N ALA A 31 -1.52 12.19 -2.76
CA ALA A 31 -0.61 11.94 -3.87
C ALA A 31 0.34 13.12 -4.18
N LEU A 32 -0.06 14.37 -3.82
CA LEU A 32 0.76 15.57 -3.98
C LEU A 32 1.65 15.85 -2.76
N ARG A 33 1.44 15.16 -1.64
CA ARG A 33 2.10 15.40 -0.35
C ARG A 33 2.64 14.13 0.28
N LEU A 34 3.12 13.21 -0.54
CA LEU A 34 3.54 11.87 -0.09
C LEU A 34 4.56 11.88 1.06
N GLY A 35 5.48 12.85 1.07
CA GLY A 35 6.49 12.94 2.12
C GLY A 35 6.13 13.85 3.30
N THR A 36 5.03 14.60 3.23
CA THR A 36 4.69 15.65 4.21
C THR A 36 3.26 15.58 4.73
N GLY A 37 2.38 14.85 4.02
CA GLY A 37 0.97 14.68 4.38
C GLY A 37 0.71 13.31 5.01
N ALA A 38 -0.13 13.27 6.03
CA ALA A 38 -0.79 12.04 6.48
C ALA A 38 -2.27 12.14 6.11
N ARG A 39 -2.91 11.01 5.79
CA ARG A 39 -4.35 10.95 5.53
C ARG A 39 -5.14 11.28 6.79
N ASP A 40 -4.63 10.83 7.91
CA ASP A 40 -5.13 11.10 9.24
C ASP A 40 -3.96 11.40 10.18
N VAL A 41 -4.12 12.39 11.06
CA VAL A 41 -3.06 12.83 11.98
C VAL A 41 -2.91 11.84 13.15
N GLY A 42 -3.96 11.09 13.52
CA GLY A 42 -3.91 10.06 14.55
C GLY A 42 -3.31 8.75 14.01
N ASP A 43 -4.14 7.95 13.37
CA ASP A 43 -3.78 6.60 12.92
C ASP A 43 -2.70 6.60 11.83
N GLY A 44 -2.74 7.58 10.92
CA GLY A 44 -1.76 7.68 9.85
C GLY A 44 -0.33 7.92 10.35
N LEU A 45 -0.15 8.69 11.41
CA LEU A 45 1.15 8.89 12.05
C LEU A 45 1.58 7.65 12.85
N LEU A 46 0.66 7.05 13.61
CA LEU A 46 0.93 5.84 14.37
C LEU A 46 1.36 4.68 13.45
N THR A 47 0.60 4.41 12.40
CA THR A 47 0.91 3.34 11.44
C THR A 47 2.22 3.58 10.70
N SER A 48 2.52 4.83 10.32
CA SER A 48 3.81 5.17 9.71
C SER A 48 4.99 4.94 10.66
N TRP A 49 4.79 5.24 11.96
CA TRP A 49 5.78 4.99 13.01
C TRP A 49 5.97 3.48 13.26
N ILE A 50 4.88 2.70 13.36
CA ILE A 50 4.96 1.22 13.50
C ILE A 50 5.74 0.62 12.33
N MET A 51 5.46 1.02 11.09
CA MET A 51 6.20 0.55 9.92
C MET A 51 7.69 0.92 9.99
N ALA A 52 8.00 2.14 10.45
CA ALA A 52 9.39 2.58 10.60
C ALA A 52 10.14 1.80 11.70
N TRP A 53 9.46 1.50 12.81
CA TRP A 53 9.99 0.64 13.87
C TRP A 53 10.29 -0.77 13.34
N ASN A 54 9.34 -1.41 12.68
CA ASN A 54 9.50 -2.72 12.10
C ASN A 54 10.69 -2.78 11.13
N VAL A 55 10.80 -1.81 10.22
CA VAL A 55 11.94 -1.73 9.28
C VAL A 55 13.26 -1.58 10.03
N ARG A 56 13.31 -0.77 11.10
CA ARG A 56 14.51 -0.61 11.92
C ARG A 56 14.94 -1.93 12.56
N GLN A 57 13.99 -2.67 13.16
CA GLN A 57 14.28 -3.95 13.81
C GLN A 57 14.70 -5.02 12.79
N LEU A 58 14.01 -5.08 11.65
CA LEU A 58 14.35 -5.99 10.54
C LEU A 58 15.75 -5.72 9.99
N THR A 59 16.11 -4.45 9.77
CA THR A 59 17.42 -4.09 9.21
C THR A 59 18.56 -4.30 10.19
N ARG A 60 18.27 -4.26 11.49
CA ARG A 60 19.25 -4.55 12.56
C ARG A 60 19.32 -6.02 12.96
N LEU A 61 18.38 -6.84 12.46
CA LEU A 61 18.19 -8.24 12.84
C LEU A 61 17.96 -8.41 14.35
N ASP A 62 17.39 -7.39 15.00
CA ASP A 62 17.08 -7.39 16.42
C ASP A 62 15.67 -7.94 16.66
N PHE A 63 15.54 -9.26 16.58
CA PHE A 63 14.27 -9.94 16.79
C PHE A 63 13.96 -10.15 18.28
N ALA A 64 14.95 -10.08 19.15
CA ALA A 64 14.75 -10.23 20.59
C ALA A 64 13.92 -9.06 21.16
N HIS A 65 14.19 -7.83 20.71
CA HIS A 65 13.49 -6.62 21.15
C HIS A 65 12.51 -6.07 20.09
N TYR A 66 12.02 -6.95 19.22
CA TYR A 66 11.17 -6.55 18.10
C TYR A 66 9.87 -5.85 18.57
N PHE A 67 9.28 -6.37 19.66
CA PHE A 67 8.05 -5.84 20.24
C PHE A 67 8.27 -4.75 21.30
N ASP A 68 9.51 -4.49 21.72
CA ASP A 68 9.85 -3.53 22.78
C ASP A 68 9.93 -2.11 22.19
N ALA A 69 8.82 -1.64 21.65
CA ALA A 69 8.73 -0.32 21.07
C ALA A 69 8.82 0.76 22.15
N ASN A 70 9.38 1.92 21.81
CA ASN A 70 9.67 3.02 22.73
C ASN A 70 8.43 3.88 23.06
N ILE A 71 7.29 3.25 23.29
CA ILE A 71 6.03 3.87 23.71
C ILE A 71 5.52 3.20 24.99
N PHE A 72 4.68 3.88 25.75
CA PHE A 72 4.06 3.39 26.99
C PHE A 72 5.04 2.95 28.09
N PHE A 73 6.20 3.60 28.16
CA PHE A 73 7.16 3.32 29.23
C PHE A 73 6.47 3.36 30.61
N PRO A 74 6.76 2.41 31.55
CA PRO A 74 7.82 1.39 31.52
C PRO A 74 7.40 0.01 30.98
N HIS A 75 6.29 -0.08 30.26
CA HIS A 75 5.79 -1.36 29.76
C HIS A 75 6.67 -1.92 28.64
N GLU A 76 6.89 -3.24 28.69
CA GLU A 76 7.58 -4.00 27.64
C GLU A 76 6.58 -4.51 26.59
N ARG A 77 7.09 -4.90 25.41
CA ARG A 77 6.33 -5.49 24.29
C ARG A 77 5.14 -4.63 23.82
N THR A 78 5.29 -3.34 23.89
CA THR A 78 4.21 -2.39 23.62
C THR A 78 3.74 -2.39 22.17
N LEU A 79 4.55 -2.87 21.23
CA LEU A 79 4.14 -3.06 19.83
C LEU A 79 3.01 -4.11 19.71
N ALA A 80 2.91 -5.06 20.63
CA ALA A 80 1.85 -6.07 20.66
C ALA A 80 0.47 -5.52 21.04
N TYR A 81 0.37 -4.26 21.50
CA TYR A 81 -0.89 -3.61 21.84
C TYR A 81 -1.62 -3.01 20.62
N SER A 82 -0.98 -3.00 19.45
CA SER A 82 -1.50 -2.41 18.21
C SER A 82 -1.33 -3.35 17.03
N GLU A 83 -1.82 -2.91 15.87
CA GLU A 83 -1.63 -3.61 14.61
C GLU A 83 -0.16 -3.73 14.25
N HIS A 84 0.27 -4.95 13.91
CA HIS A 84 1.68 -5.22 13.70
C HIS A 84 2.23 -4.68 12.35
N LEU A 85 1.39 -4.57 11.32
CA LEU A 85 1.71 -4.06 9.98
C LEU A 85 2.98 -4.66 9.34
N PHE A 86 3.27 -5.95 9.61
CA PHE A 86 4.50 -6.60 9.16
C PHE A 86 4.65 -6.64 7.64
N THR A 87 3.58 -7.06 6.94
CA THR A 87 3.58 -7.16 5.47
C THR A 87 3.76 -5.79 4.82
N GLN A 88 3.10 -4.77 5.35
CA GLN A 88 3.23 -3.38 4.90
C GLN A 88 4.65 -2.85 5.15
N SER A 89 5.25 -3.21 6.27
CA SER A 89 6.64 -2.86 6.59
C SER A 89 7.61 -3.50 5.59
N LEU A 90 7.44 -4.78 5.23
CA LEU A 90 8.23 -5.43 4.19
C LEU A 90 8.05 -4.74 2.83
N ALA A 91 6.82 -4.38 2.45
CA ALA A 91 6.53 -3.66 1.21
C ALA A 91 7.18 -2.27 1.17
N SER A 92 7.44 -1.66 2.35
CA SER A 92 8.09 -0.36 2.48
C SER A 92 9.62 -0.40 2.35
N LEU A 93 10.26 -1.57 2.50
CA LEU A 93 11.72 -1.72 2.48
C LEU A 93 12.39 -1.09 1.24
N PRO A 94 11.88 -1.28 0.00
CA PRO A 94 12.50 -0.64 -1.16
C PRO A 94 12.52 0.88 -1.05
N VAL A 95 11.43 1.50 -0.56
CA VAL A 95 11.35 2.94 -0.37
C VAL A 95 12.31 3.39 0.72
N ARG A 96 12.39 2.64 1.81
CA ARG A 96 13.28 2.92 2.95
C ARG A 96 14.76 2.78 2.61
N ALA A 97 15.11 2.02 1.60
CA ALA A 97 16.49 1.94 1.09
C ALA A 97 16.96 3.25 0.44
N PHE A 98 16.05 4.06 -0.11
CA PHE A 98 16.36 5.32 -0.80
C PHE A 98 15.95 6.57 -0.01
N SER A 99 15.06 6.44 0.98
CA SER A 99 14.55 7.57 1.76
C SER A 99 14.40 7.23 3.24
N SER A 100 14.87 8.12 4.10
CA SER A 100 14.66 8.01 5.55
C SER A 100 13.27 8.47 6.00
N ASN A 101 12.44 9.01 5.10
CA ASN A 101 11.11 9.55 5.42
C ASN A 101 10.08 8.43 5.63
N PRO A 102 9.55 8.22 6.87
CA PRO A 102 8.59 7.16 7.15
C PRO A 102 7.21 7.45 6.52
N LEU A 103 6.79 8.72 6.44
CA LEU A 103 5.52 9.09 5.81
C LEU A 103 5.52 8.78 4.32
N LEU A 104 6.64 9.06 3.62
CA LEU A 104 6.76 8.72 2.20
C LEU A 104 6.58 7.20 1.99
N ALA A 105 7.25 6.40 2.81
CA ALA A 105 7.18 4.95 2.72
C ALA A 105 5.76 4.43 3.00
N HIS A 106 5.13 4.92 4.09
CA HIS A 106 3.75 4.59 4.45
C HIS A 106 2.76 4.96 3.34
N ASN A 107 2.82 6.19 2.84
CA ASN A 107 1.88 6.69 1.84
C ASN A 107 2.02 5.95 0.50
N LEU A 108 3.23 5.61 0.07
CA LEU A 108 3.45 4.79 -1.13
C LEU A 108 2.88 3.38 -0.97
N VAL A 109 3.07 2.75 0.20
CA VAL A 109 2.48 1.43 0.49
C VAL A 109 0.96 1.53 0.54
N LEU A 110 0.38 2.59 1.08
CA LEU A 110 -1.06 2.84 1.08
C LEU A 110 -1.63 2.93 -0.35
N LEU A 111 -1.00 3.74 -1.22
CA LEU A 111 -1.41 3.83 -2.63
C LEU A 111 -1.28 2.47 -3.34
N LEU A 112 -0.21 1.74 -3.08
CA LEU A 112 0.00 0.40 -3.62
C LEU A 112 -1.08 -0.57 -3.15
N ALA A 113 -1.52 -0.48 -1.89
CA ALA A 113 -2.58 -1.32 -1.33
C ALA A 113 -3.91 -1.11 -2.06
N PHE A 114 -4.34 0.14 -2.30
CA PHE A 114 -5.53 0.44 -3.09
C PHE A 114 -5.43 -0.14 -4.50
N LEU A 115 -4.33 0.13 -5.19
CA LEU A 115 -4.11 -0.32 -6.56
C LEU A 115 -4.10 -1.86 -6.65
N THR A 116 -3.40 -2.54 -5.74
CA THR A 116 -3.31 -4.02 -5.75
C THR A 116 -4.62 -4.68 -5.36
N SER A 117 -5.40 -4.08 -4.45
CA SER A 117 -6.76 -4.55 -4.10
C SER A 117 -7.69 -4.50 -5.30
N ALA A 118 -7.73 -3.35 -6.01
CA ALA A 118 -8.55 -3.20 -7.21
C ALA A 118 -8.13 -4.16 -8.33
N LEU A 119 -6.82 -4.29 -8.59
CA LEU A 119 -6.28 -5.21 -9.59
C LEU A 119 -6.52 -6.67 -9.23
N GLY A 120 -6.37 -7.04 -7.96
CA GLY A 120 -6.61 -8.38 -7.46
C GLY A 120 -8.06 -8.81 -7.65
N MET A 121 -9.01 -7.94 -7.26
CA MET A 121 -10.43 -8.20 -7.47
C MET A 121 -10.80 -8.23 -8.96
N TYR A 122 -10.25 -7.32 -9.77
CA TYR A 122 -10.41 -7.37 -11.22
C TYR A 122 -9.94 -8.70 -11.79
N ALA A 123 -8.75 -9.16 -11.40
CA ALA A 123 -8.20 -10.42 -11.90
C ALA A 123 -9.07 -11.61 -11.49
N LEU A 124 -9.52 -11.67 -10.24
CA LEU A 124 -10.41 -12.71 -9.73
C LEU A 124 -11.74 -12.72 -10.47
N ALA A 125 -12.44 -11.59 -10.54
CA ALA A 125 -13.73 -11.48 -11.22
C ALA A 125 -13.59 -11.82 -12.71
N ARG A 126 -12.52 -11.36 -13.36
CA ARG A 126 -12.23 -11.67 -14.77
C ARG A 126 -11.97 -13.15 -15.02
N HIS A 127 -11.32 -13.83 -14.08
CA HIS A 127 -11.08 -15.27 -14.13
C HIS A 127 -12.40 -16.06 -14.02
N LEU A 128 -13.25 -15.68 -13.06
CA LEU A 128 -14.49 -16.40 -12.77
C LEU A 128 -15.58 -16.17 -13.81
N THR A 129 -15.78 -14.91 -14.23
CA THR A 129 -16.93 -14.53 -15.09
C THR A 129 -16.58 -14.44 -16.58
N ARG A 130 -15.27 -14.32 -16.90
CA ARG A 130 -14.75 -14.01 -18.25
C ARG A 130 -15.32 -12.70 -18.85
N ASP A 131 -16.10 -11.95 -18.07
CA ASP A 131 -16.59 -10.62 -18.45
C ASP A 131 -15.61 -9.53 -18.01
N ARG A 132 -15.21 -8.67 -18.96
CA ARG A 132 -14.25 -7.60 -18.70
C ARG A 132 -14.90 -6.41 -18.00
N PHE A 133 -16.12 -6.08 -18.39
CA PHE A 133 -16.82 -4.94 -17.82
C PHE A 133 -17.19 -5.19 -16.35
N GLY A 134 -17.84 -6.33 -16.06
CA GLY A 134 -18.14 -6.74 -14.70
C GLY A 134 -16.90 -6.85 -13.80
N ALA A 135 -15.78 -7.33 -14.37
CA ALA A 135 -14.51 -7.38 -13.61
C ALA A 135 -13.97 -5.98 -13.27
N VAL A 136 -14.10 -4.99 -14.19
CA VAL A 136 -13.70 -3.59 -13.89
C VAL A 136 -14.58 -3.02 -12.77
N VAL A 137 -15.90 -3.23 -12.85
CA VAL A 137 -16.84 -2.79 -11.80
C VAL A 137 -16.48 -3.43 -10.44
N ALA A 138 -16.23 -4.75 -10.42
CA ALA A 138 -15.83 -5.46 -9.21
C ALA A 138 -14.53 -4.88 -8.61
N GLY A 139 -13.54 -4.60 -9.46
CA GLY A 139 -12.28 -3.98 -9.03
C GLY A 139 -12.48 -2.57 -8.45
N LEU A 140 -13.34 -1.75 -9.04
CA LEU A 140 -13.67 -0.42 -8.52
C LEU A 140 -14.40 -0.49 -7.18
N VAL A 141 -15.41 -1.34 -7.05
CA VAL A 141 -16.21 -1.46 -5.81
C VAL A 141 -15.39 -2.02 -4.65
N PHE A 142 -14.47 -2.94 -4.93
CA PHE A 142 -13.65 -3.57 -3.87
C PHE A 142 -12.43 -2.73 -3.50
N GLY A 143 -11.85 -2.00 -4.46
CA GLY A 143 -10.61 -1.24 -4.25
C GLY A 143 -10.83 0.14 -3.65
N PHE A 144 -12.04 0.70 -3.77
CA PHE A 144 -12.33 2.10 -3.41
C PHE A 144 -13.69 2.24 -2.73
#